data_8fc1e60756634f0fd397be3ff2245d77
#
_entry.id   8fc1e60756634f0fd397be3ff2245d77
#
_cell.length_a   1.000
_cell.length_b   1.000
_cell.length_c   1.000
_cell.angle_alpha   90.00
_cell.angle_beta   90.00
_cell.angle_gamma   90.00
#
_symmetry.space_group_name_H-M   'P 1'
#
loop_
_entity.id
_entity.type
_entity.pdbx_description
1 polymer ?
#
loop_
_entity_poly.entity_id
_entity_poly.type
_entity_poly.pdbx_seq_one_letter_code
_entity_poly.pdbx_strand_id
1 'polypeptide(L)'
;QVLEKIDQDIMQGISVSKILEVMNHRIAVLYDREHTIGHAYFASLIEEPSVKKLAEIFKNSIIPLLQEYFYEDYEKIQLVLGDNAKSDNQYKFIVDRKLNVSEIFKGHIDVDIAEKDYKIQSQAFSLAQSYIEIYR
;
A
#
# COMPACT_ATOMS: atom_id res chain seq x y z
N GLN A 1 7.54 -18.21 12.81
CA GLN A 1 6.29 -18.02 12.11
C GLN A 1 6.31 -18.62 10.72
N VAL A 2 5.11 -18.93 10.23
CA VAL A 2 4.94 -19.50 8.88
C VAL A 2 5.46 -18.57 7.79
N LEU A 3 5.23 -17.26 7.92
CA LEU A 3 5.66 -16.29 6.90
C LEU A 3 7.17 -16.16 6.76
N GLU A 4 7.91 -16.44 7.80
CA GLU A 4 9.38 -16.41 7.77
C GLU A 4 9.97 -17.48 6.85
N LYS A 5 9.23 -18.56 6.62
CA LYS A 5 9.68 -19.66 5.77
C LYS A 5 9.65 -19.31 4.27
N ILE A 6 8.92 -18.28 3.89
CA ILE A 6 8.79 -17.85 2.50
C ILE A 6 9.57 -16.55 2.22
N ASP A 7 10.32 -16.06 3.20
CA ASP A 7 11.10 -14.83 3.05
C ASP A 7 12.36 -15.04 2.21
N GLN A 8 12.98 -13.91 1.86
CA GLN A 8 14.29 -13.83 1.22
C GLN A 8 14.30 -14.35 -0.23
N ASP A 9 15.12 -15.34 -0.52
CA ASP A 9 15.41 -15.75 -1.89
C ASP A 9 14.18 -16.21 -2.68
N ILE A 10 13.22 -16.80 -2.01
CA ILE A 10 11.99 -17.30 -2.65
C ILE A 10 11.16 -16.14 -3.20
N MET A 11 11.19 -14.98 -2.50
CA MET A 11 10.38 -13.82 -2.83
C MET A 11 11.21 -12.66 -3.37
N GLN A 12 12.30 -12.95 -4.07
CA GLN A 12 13.18 -11.93 -4.67
C GLN A 12 13.68 -10.88 -3.66
N GLY A 13 14.02 -11.34 -2.46
CA GLY A 13 14.51 -10.48 -1.40
C GLY A 13 13.42 -9.79 -0.57
N ILE A 14 12.17 -10.06 -0.85
CA ILE A 14 11.05 -9.50 -0.07
C ILE A 14 10.88 -10.29 1.22
N SER A 15 10.81 -9.59 2.34
CA SER A 15 10.45 -10.19 3.63
C SER A 15 8.99 -9.90 3.95
N VAL A 16 8.14 -10.90 3.76
CA VAL A 16 6.69 -10.77 4.00
C VAL A 16 6.41 -10.53 5.47
N SER A 17 7.18 -11.16 6.36
CA SER A 17 7.02 -10.94 7.80
C SER A 17 7.31 -9.50 8.19
N LYS A 18 8.32 -8.88 7.59
CA LYS A 18 8.63 -7.46 7.84
C LYS A 18 7.57 -6.52 7.27
N ILE A 19 7.05 -6.84 6.09
CA ILE A 19 5.93 -6.08 5.52
C ILE A 19 4.79 -6.02 6.52
N LEU A 20 4.37 -7.17 7.01
CA LEU A 20 3.24 -7.29 7.92
C LEU A 20 3.51 -6.58 9.25
N GLU A 21 4.71 -6.77 9.81
CA GLU A 21 5.11 -6.13 11.05
C GLU A 21 5.08 -4.61 10.94
N VAL A 22 5.68 -4.06 9.89
CA VAL A 22 5.78 -2.61 9.71
C VAL A 22 4.42 -2.00 9.41
N MET A 23 3.65 -2.63 8.52
CA MET A 23 2.32 -2.12 8.19
C MET A 23 1.40 -2.13 9.41
N ASN A 24 1.43 -3.21 10.19
CA ASN A 24 0.60 -3.32 11.38
C ASN A 24 0.99 -2.30 12.46
N HIS A 25 2.28 -2.02 12.60
CA HIS A 25 2.73 -0.98 13.52
C HIS A 25 2.19 0.39 13.10
N ARG A 26 2.25 0.71 11.82
CA ARG A 26 1.74 1.96 11.27
C ARG A 26 0.23 2.09 11.42
N ILE A 27 -0.50 1.00 11.16
CA ILE A 27 -1.95 0.96 11.34
C ILE A 27 -2.31 1.18 12.80
N ALA A 28 -1.59 0.55 13.73
CA ALA A 28 -1.84 0.70 15.16
C ALA A 28 -1.67 2.15 15.61
N VAL A 29 -0.69 2.86 15.04
CA VAL A 29 -0.45 4.28 15.36
C VAL A 29 -1.49 5.19 14.73
N LEU A 30 -1.88 4.91 13.48
CA LEU A 30 -2.80 5.77 12.73
C LEU A 30 -4.27 5.51 13.04
N TYR A 31 -4.60 4.32 13.46
CA TYR A 31 -5.98 3.91 13.70
C TYR A 31 -6.12 3.25 15.07
N ASP A 32 -5.95 1.92 15.15
CA ASP A 32 -5.91 1.19 16.41
C ASP A 32 -5.28 -0.19 16.23
N ARG A 33 -5.01 -0.85 17.37
CA ARG A 33 -4.35 -2.17 17.37
C ARG A 33 -5.30 -3.31 16.98
N GLU A 34 -6.59 -3.08 17.02
CA GLU A 34 -7.59 -4.11 16.71
C GLU A 34 -7.80 -4.27 15.21
N HIS A 35 -7.41 -3.28 14.41
CA HIS A 35 -7.57 -3.29 12.96
C HIS A 35 -6.30 -3.67 12.20
N THR A 36 -5.40 -4.42 12.83
CA THR A 36 -4.19 -4.90 12.16
C THR A 36 -4.51 -6.00 11.16
N ILE A 37 -3.60 -6.17 10.19
CA ILE A 37 -3.72 -7.18 9.14
C ILE A 37 -3.28 -8.53 9.70
N GLY A 38 -4.12 -9.55 9.55
CA GLY A 38 -3.78 -10.90 10.01
C GLY A 38 -2.92 -11.68 9.01
N HIS A 39 -2.23 -12.69 9.51
CA HIS A 39 -1.40 -13.57 8.69
C HIS A 39 -2.20 -14.32 7.62
N ALA A 40 -3.48 -14.58 7.88
CA ALA A 40 -4.34 -15.33 6.97
C ALA A 40 -4.43 -14.72 5.58
N TYR A 41 -4.28 -13.40 5.47
CA TYR A 41 -4.30 -12.74 4.17
C TYR A 41 -3.16 -13.19 3.26
N PHE A 42 -2.08 -13.70 3.84
CA PHE A 42 -0.88 -14.11 3.10
C PHE A 42 -0.73 -15.63 3.00
N ALA A 43 -1.73 -16.39 3.43
CA ALA A 43 -1.65 -17.84 3.49
C ALA A 43 -1.38 -18.49 2.14
N SER A 44 -1.92 -17.94 1.05
CA SER A 44 -1.72 -18.49 -0.29
C SER A 44 -0.26 -18.41 -0.76
N LEU A 45 0.56 -17.57 -0.14
CA LEU A 45 1.99 -17.50 -0.47
C LEU A 45 2.75 -18.75 -0.04
N ILE A 46 2.21 -19.55 0.87
CA ILE A 46 2.84 -20.80 1.30
C ILE A 46 2.91 -21.79 0.14
N GLU A 47 1.85 -21.84 -0.67
CA GLU A 47 1.78 -22.73 -1.82
C GLU A 47 2.39 -22.12 -3.08
N GLU A 48 2.27 -20.81 -3.23
CA GLU A 48 2.79 -20.09 -4.40
C GLU A 48 3.52 -18.83 -3.94
N PRO A 49 4.78 -18.95 -3.46
CA PRO A 49 5.56 -17.78 -3.03
C PRO A 49 6.11 -17.03 -4.23
N SER A 50 5.36 -16.07 -4.73
CA SER A 50 5.71 -15.28 -5.90
C SER A 50 5.25 -13.83 -5.79
N VAL A 51 5.93 -12.93 -6.50
CA VAL A 51 5.49 -11.53 -6.57
C VAL A 51 4.11 -11.44 -7.22
N LYS A 52 3.84 -12.30 -8.19
CA LYS A 52 2.52 -12.37 -8.82
C LYS A 52 1.40 -12.64 -7.80
N LYS A 53 1.61 -13.63 -6.92
CA LYS A 53 0.64 -13.96 -5.88
C LYS A 53 0.53 -12.82 -4.86
N LEU A 54 1.64 -12.23 -4.49
CA LEU A 54 1.66 -11.09 -3.57
C LEU A 54 0.89 -9.91 -4.16
N ALA A 55 1.05 -9.66 -5.47
CA ALA A 55 0.29 -8.62 -6.16
C ALA A 55 -1.22 -8.86 -6.10
N GLU A 56 -1.64 -10.11 -6.28
CA GLU A 56 -3.06 -10.48 -6.16
C GLU A 56 -3.59 -10.20 -4.76
N ILE A 57 -2.82 -10.58 -3.73
CA ILE A 57 -3.21 -10.34 -2.34
C ILE A 57 -3.34 -8.85 -2.07
N PHE A 58 -2.37 -8.06 -2.49
CA PHE A 58 -2.41 -6.61 -2.27
C PHE A 58 -3.56 -5.94 -3.02
N LYS A 59 -3.75 -6.28 -4.30
CA LYS A 59 -4.82 -5.67 -5.10
C LYS A 59 -6.20 -6.07 -4.61
N ASN A 60 -6.39 -7.34 -4.26
CA ASN A 60 -7.72 -7.87 -3.99
C ASN A 60 -8.11 -7.84 -2.51
N SER A 61 -7.14 -7.74 -1.61
CA SER A 61 -7.39 -7.81 -0.16
C SER A 61 -6.81 -6.65 0.62
N ILE A 62 -5.53 -6.36 0.47
CA ILE A 62 -4.85 -5.38 1.33
C ILE A 62 -5.27 -3.95 1.01
N ILE A 63 -5.23 -3.56 -0.25
CA ILE A 63 -5.66 -2.20 -0.64
C ILE A 63 -7.12 -1.95 -0.29
N PRO A 64 -8.07 -2.87 -0.62
CA PRO A 64 -9.47 -2.68 -0.20
C PRO A 64 -9.63 -2.59 1.31
N LEU A 65 -8.87 -3.36 2.08
CA LEU A 65 -8.91 -3.31 3.53
C LEU A 65 -8.45 -1.95 4.06
N LEU A 66 -7.38 -1.41 3.52
CA LEU A 66 -6.87 -0.09 3.91
C LEU A 66 -7.85 1.03 3.51
N GLN A 67 -8.49 0.90 2.36
CA GLN A 67 -9.51 1.84 1.93
C GLN A 67 -10.68 1.87 2.91
N GLU A 68 -11.09 0.70 3.41
CA GLU A 68 -12.13 0.59 4.41
C GLU A 68 -11.69 1.17 5.76
N TYR A 69 -10.52 0.78 6.25
CA TYR A 69 -10.01 1.23 7.55
C TYR A 69 -9.89 2.75 7.64
N PHE A 70 -9.44 3.39 6.59
CA PHE A 70 -9.14 4.81 6.57
C PHE A 70 -10.16 5.65 5.81
N TYR A 71 -11.32 5.05 5.47
CA TYR A 71 -12.40 5.75 4.75
C TYR A 71 -11.89 6.47 3.50
N GLU A 72 -11.03 5.79 2.75
CA GLU A 72 -10.40 6.32 1.53
C GLU A 72 -9.54 7.57 1.75
N ASP A 73 -9.03 7.76 2.95
CA ASP A 73 -8.00 8.77 3.21
C ASP A 73 -6.67 8.25 2.66
N TYR A 74 -6.40 8.56 1.40
CA TYR A 74 -5.23 8.03 0.70
C TYR A 74 -3.90 8.56 1.24
N GLU A 75 -3.89 9.68 1.91
CA GLU A 75 -2.69 10.17 2.56
C GLU A 75 -2.25 9.21 3.67
N LYS A 76 -3.21 8.73 4.48
CA LYS A 76 -2.93 7.74 5.51
C LYS A 76 -2.56 6.38 4.91
N ILE A 77 -3.23 5.98 3.83
CA ILE A 77 -2.92 4.73 3.16
C ILE A 77 -1.50 4.75 2.61
N GLN A 78 -1.06 5.87 2.03
CA GLN A 78 0.33 6.03 1.58
C GLN A 78 1.30 5.89 2.74
N LEU A 79 0.97 6.43 3.92
CA LEU A 79 1.83 6.29 5.09
C LEU A 79 2.00 4.83 5.50
N VAL A 80 0.92 4.05 5.47
CA VAL A 80 0.99 2.61 5.80
C VAL A 80 1.89 1.87 4.80
N LEU A 81 1.77 2.19 3.52
CA LEU A 81 2.51 1.53 2.45
C LEU A 81 3.94 2.06 2.28
N GLY A 82 4.28 3.15 2.96
CA GLY A 82 5.58 3.79 2.80
C GLY A 82 5.72 4.59 1.51
N ASP A 83 4.64 4.77 0.76
CA ASP A 83 4.68 5.47 -0.53
C ASP A 83 5.15 6.91 -0.39
N ASN A 84 4.86 7.56 0.74
CA ASN A 84 5.27 8.94 1.00
C ASN A 84 6.79 9.12 1.02
N ALA A 85 7.53 8.06 1.32
CA ALA A 85 8.99 8.10 1.44
C ALA A 85 9.73 7.51 0.24
N LYS A 86 9.03 6.91 -0.70
CA LYS A 86 9.65 6.31 -1.87
C LYS A 86 10.13 7.40 -2.84
N SER A 87 11.40 7.34 -3.20
CA SER A 87 12.00 8.35 -4.09
C SER A 87 11.60 8.20 -5.54
N ASP A 88 11.35 6.96 -5.97
CA ASP A 88 10.96 6.65 -7.35
C ASP A 88 9.46 6.35 -7.40
N ASN A 89 8.72 7.15 -8.14
CA ASN A 89 7.26 7.02 -8.22
C ASN A 89 6.80 5.67 -8.78
N GLN A 90 7.63 4.97 -9.57
CA GLN A 90 7.22 3.68 -10.12
C GLN A 90 6.95 2.63 -9.04
N TYR A 91 7.55 2.78 -7.86
CA TYR A 91 7.40 1.83 -6.75
C TYR A 91 6.28 2.19 -5.79
N LYS A 92 5.60 3.30 -6.02
CA LYS A 92 4.46 3.69 -5.18
C LYS A 92 3.21 2.93 -5.61
N PHE A 93 2.55 2.30 -4.66
CA PHE A 93 1.26 1.64 -4.92
C PHE A 93 0.17 2.67 -5.21
N ILE A 94 0.24 3.79 -4.52
CA ILE A 94 -0.68 4.91 -4.71
C ILE A 94 0.16 6.15 -4.99
N VAL A 95 -0.07 6.74 -6.16
CA VAL A 95 0.60 7.98 -6.54
C VAL A 95 -0.36 9.14 -6.36
N ASP A 96 0.18 10.29 -5.98
CA ASP A 96 -0.59 11.51 -5.84
C ASP A 96 -0.20 12.51 -6.91
N ARG A 97 -1.14 13.35 -7.26
CA ARG A 97 -0.97 14.38 -8.27
C ARG A 97 -1.65 15.65 -7.77
N LYS A 98 -0.96 16.77 -7.90
CA LYS A 98 -1.55 18.06 -7.54
C LYS A 98 -2.65 18.41 -8.53
N LEU A 99 -3.80 18.82 -8.02
CA LEU A 99 -4.91 19.28 -8.85
C LEU A 99 -4.77 20.76 -9.16
N ASN A 100 -4.98 21.11 -10.42
CA ASN A 100 -5.09 22.50 -10.83
C ASN A 100 -6.57 22.83 -10.97
N VAL A 101 -7.14 23.37 -9.92
CA VAL A 101 -8.59 23.65 -9.83
C VAL A 101 -9.05 24.61 -10.91
N SER A 102 -8.24 25.60 -11.27
CA SER A 102 -8.60 26.59 -12.28
C SER A 102 -8.68 26.00 -13.69
N GLU A 103 -7.98 24.90 -13.95
CA GLU A 103 -8.07 24.21 -15.25
C GLU A 103 -9.24 23.25 -15.31
N ILE A 104 -9.69 22.75 -14.16
CA ILE A 104 -10.75 21.75 -14.08
C ILE A 104 -12.13 22.39 -14.05
N PHE A 105 -12.27 23.44 -13.25
CA PHE A 105 -13.57 24.10 -13.02
C PHE A 105 -13.58 25.51 -13.58
N LYS A 106 -14.74 25.93 -14.06
CA LYS A 106 -14.94 27.27 -14.57
C LYS A 106 -15.49 28.18 -13.48
N GLY A 107 -15.07 29.46 -13.48
CA GLY A 107 -15.61 30.46 -12.62
C GLY A 107 -15.13 30.37 -11.18
N HIS A 108 -15.86 31.06 -10.31
CA HIS A 108 -15.55 31.09 -8.89
C HIS A 108 -16.01 29.82 -8.17
N ILE A 109 -15.16 29.26 -7.34
CA ILE A 109 -15.42 28.00 -6.64
C ILE A 109 -15.63 28.28 -5.15
N ASP A 110 -16.84 27.98 -4.65
CA ASP A 110 -17.20 28.21 -3.25
C ASP A 110 -17.11 26.97 -2.37
N VAL A 111 -16.74 25.82 -2.95
CA VAL A 111 -16.61 24.56 -2.19
C VAL A 111 -15.15 24.23 -1.95
N ASP A 112 -14.88 23.56 -0.84
CA ASP A 112 -13.54 23.07 -0.56
C ASP A 112 -13.22 21.93 -1.51
N ILE A 113 -12.09 22.03 -2.18
CA ILE A 113 -11.62 21.04 -3.13
C ILE A 113 -10.26 20.53 -2.66
N ALA A 114 -10.09 19.21 -2.66
CA ALA A 114 -8.82 18.59 -2.31
C ALA A 114 -7.72 19.08 -3.26
N GLU A 115 -6.55 19.35 -2.69
CA GLU A 115 -5.41 19.84 -3.47
C GLU A 115 -4.75 18.74 -4.30
N LYS A 116 -4.97 17.47 -3.93
CA LYS A 116 -4.36 16.32 -4.56
C LYS A 116 -5.38 15.30 -5.00
N ASP A 117 -5.07 14.67 -6.10
CA ASP A 117 -5.77 13.49 -6.60
C ASP A 117 -4.89 12.26 -6.39
N TYR A 118 -5.49 11.12 -6.17
CA TYR A 118 -4.76 9.87 -5.90
C TYR A 118 -5.16 8.79 -6.89
N LYS A 119 -4.19 7.98 -7.29
CA LYS A 119 -4.42 6.89 -8.22
C LYS A 119 -3.67 5.65 -7.75
N ILE A 120 -4.36 4.50 -7.78
CA ILE A 120 -3.73 3.20 -7.55
C ILE A 120 -2.93 2.85 -8.81
N GLN A 121 -1.65 2.56 -8.65
CA GLN A 121 -0.73 2.32 -9.76
C GLN A 121 -0.50 0.83 -9.93
N SER A 122 -1.23 0.22 -10.87
CA SER A 122 -1.24 -1.24 -11.03
C SER A 122 0.14 -1.85 -11.30
N GLN A 123 0.98 -1.18 -12.08
CA GLN A 123 2.29 -1.73 -12.44
C GLN A 123 3.23 -1.82 -11.23
N ALA A 124 3.06 -1.00 -10.20
CA ALA A 124 3.88 -1.06 -9.01
C ALA A 124 3.74 -2.41 -8.29
N PHE A 125 2.59 -3.03 -8.37
CA PHE A 125 2.30 -4.30 -7.69
C PHE A 125 3.10 -5.47 -8.26
N SER A 126 3.62 -5.35 -9.46
CA SER A 126 4.42 -6.39 -10.11
C SER A 126 5.93 -6.24 -9.86
N LEU A 127 6.34 -5.20 -9.16
CA LEU A 127 7.74 -4.90 -8.91
C LEU A 127 8.13 -5.26 -7.48
N ALA A 128 9.12 -6.14 -7.33
CA ALA A 128 9.58 -6.57 -5.99
C ALA A 128 10.01 -5.39 -5.13
N GLN A 129 10.66 -4.40 -5.72
CA GLN A 129 11.14 -3.23 -5.00
C GLN A 129 10.03 -2.42 -4.35
N SER A 130 8.82 -2.41 -4.93
CA SER A 130 7.66 -1.74 -4.34
C SER A 130 7.38 -2.25 -2.92
N TYR A 131 7.48 -3.56 -2.73
CA TYR A 131 7.21 -4.20 -1.45
C TYR A 131 8.39 -4.04 -0.49
N ILE A 132 9.61 -4.15 -0.99
CA ILE A 132 10.81 -3.96 -0.16
C ILE A 132 10.83 -2.56 0.44
N GLU A 133 10.41 -1.56 -0.29
CA GLU A 133 10.41 -0.18 0.19
C GLU A 133 9.27 0.15 1.13
N ILE A 134 8.39 -0.81 1.43
CA ILE A 134 7.44 -0.65 2.53
C ILE A 134 8.20 -0.56 3.86
N TYR A 135 9.22 -1.41 4.04
CA TYR A 135 9.91 -1.55 5.32
C TYR A 135 11.36 -1.07 5.32
N ARG A 136 11.90 -0.69 4.17
CA ARG A 136 13.30 -0.30 4.07
C ARG A 136 13.51 1.20 3.99
#